data_5805fab8c8b89b74d7e58f3a6cbdc4fd
#
_entry.id   5805fab8c8b89b74d7e58f3a6cbdc4fd
#
_cell.length_a   1.000
_cell.length_b   1.000
_cell.length_c   1.000
_cell.angle_alpha   90.00
_cell.angle_beta   90.00
_cell.angle_gamma   90.00
#
_symmetry.space_group_name_H-M   'P 1'
#
loop_
_entity.id
_entity.type
_entity.pdbx_description
1 polymer ?
#
loop_
_entity_poly.entity_id
_entity_poly.type
_entity_poly.pdbx_seq_one_letter_code
_entity_poly.pdbx_strand_id
1 'polypeptide(L)'
;MMKKLQKLGKALMLPVAALPICGILMGLGYAIAPGVMGVPGAATSGALYNIGFLLVKAGGALIDNMAWLFVIGVAVGLSDDREGTSALAGLVSWLMMTNLLSTGVVTTLMPAIADDPVKTLAFDKIQNVFIAIIAGIIGASCYNRFKNAKLPDWLAFFSDKRCVAIVTGLVSIAVSVVLLFVWPIIFSALVAVGEGIIGMDGIGAGIYAFLNRLLIPTGLHHALNNVFWFDTIGLGDLSHYWAGDTSANVGWSLGMYMSGFFPCMMFGIAGAALAMIKAAKNKKAAIGLVLSAAICAFICGVTEPFEFGFMFLCFPLYVVYAALYGIFTIITYYVGFRAGFCFSAGATDLVFSSFLPAANNTLMIIPLGIAAFVVFYLVFYFAITKFNLKTPGREDEEADFAEADKNATLANNDFTAIAAAVLEGLGGKENVASLDNCITRLRIEVKDGTQVNEKKIKAAGVAGVMRPSQTAIQVIIGTKVQFVADEMAKML
;
A
#
# COMPACT_ATOMS: atom_id res chain seq x y z
N MET A 1 0.39 -9.99 17.79
CA MET A 1 -0.34 -8.96 17.01
C MET A 1 0.54 -8.27 15.99
N MET A 2 1.71 -7.72 16.37
CA MET A 2 2.66 -7.02 15.47
C MET A 2 3.09 -7.85 14.25
N LYS A 3 3.48 -9.13 14.41
CA LYS A 3 3.88 -10.01 13.28
C LYS A 3 2.79 -10.18 12.22
N LYS A 4 1.50 -10.30 12.63
CA LYS A 4 0.37 -10.41 11.69
C LYS A 4 0.17 -9.12 10.91
N LEU A 5 0.28 -7.97 11.57
CA LEU A 5 0.18 -6.65 10.94
C LEU A 5 1.32 -6.42 9.92
N GLN A 6 2.55 -6.81 10.28
CA GLN A 6 3.70 -6.76 9.37
C GLN A 6 3.53 -7.69 8.15
N LYS A 7 2.95 -8.89 8.35
CA LYS A 7 2.67 -9.82 7.24
C LYS A 7 1.61 -9.22 6.30
N LEU A 8 0.57 -8.59 6.85
CA LEU A 8 -0.44 -7.87 6.07
C LEU A 8 0.17 -6.68 5.30
N GLY A 9 1.00 -5.85 5.96
CA GLY A 9 1.70 -4.75 5.30
C GLY A 9 2.54 -5.22 4.10
N LYS A 10 3.29 -6.32 4.26
CA LYS A 10 4.03 -6.94 3.12
C LYS A 10 3.09 -7.41 2.00
N ALA A 11 1.95 -8.01 2.34
CA ALA A 11 0.98 -8.48 1.36
C ALA A 11 0.38 -7.32 0.55
N LEU A 12 0.15 -6.17 1.19
CA LEU A 12 -0.35 -4.95 0.56
C LEU A 12 0.66 -4.29 -0.39
N MET A 13 1.97 -4.53 -0.22
CA MET A 13 2.99 -3.99 -1.12
C MET A 13 2.90 -4.56 -2.55
N LEU A 14 2.43 -5.80 -2.70
CA LEU A 14 2.37 -6.46 -4.01
C LEU A 14 1.41 -5.75 -4.98
N PRO A 15 0.13 -5.51 -4.65
CA PRO A 15 -0.78 -4.75 -5.50
C PRO A 15 -0.37 -3.29 -5.68
N VAL A 16 0.19 -2.65 -4.64
CA VAL A 16 0.67 -1.26 -4.70
C VAL A 16 1.82 -1.09 -5.70
N ALA A 17 2.67 -2.11 -5.88
CA ALA A 17 3.78 -2.05 -6.85
C ALA A 17 3.32 -1.90 -8.32
N ALA A 18 2.06 -2.21 -8.64
CA ALA A 18 1.50 -2.01 -9.97
C ALA A 18 1.00 -0.56 -10.22
N LEU A 19 0.76 0.23 -9.17
CA LEU A 19 0.15 1.56 -9.31
C LEU A 19 1.03 2.61 -10.01
N PRO A 20 2.37 2.64 -9.87
CA PRO A 20 3.20 3.63 -10.56
C PRO A 20 3.03 3.63 -12.07
N ILE A 21 2.81 2.47 -12.71
CA ILE A 21 2.57 2.41 -14.15
C ILE A 21 1.28 3.13 -14.54
N CYS A 22 0.26 3.10 -13.68
CA CYS A 22 -1.00 3.80 -13.88
C CYS A 22 -0.79 5.31 -13.97
N GLY A 23 -0.08 5.87 -12.98
CA GLY A 23 0.24 7.29 -12.94
C GLY A 23 1.07 7.74 -14.14
N ILE A 24 2.06 6.93 -14.55
CA ILE A 24 2.87 7.22 -15.75
C ILE A 24 2.02 7.22 -17.01
N LEU A 25 1.21 6.17 -17.23
CA LEU A 25 0.36 6.07 -18.43
C LEU A 25 -0.68 7.17 -18.48
N MET A 26 -1.36 7.45 -17.37
CA MET A 26 -2.36 8.53 -17.30
C MET A 26 -1.69 9.89 -17.46
N GLY A 27 -0.60 10.16 -16.77
CA GLY A 27 0.15 11.40 -16.88
C GLY A 27 0.63 11.68 -18.31
N LEU A 28 1.23 10.68 -18.98
CA LEU A 28 1.61 10.79 -20.39
C LEU A 28 0.38 10.99 -21.30
N GLY A 29 -0.69 10.26 -21.04
CA GLY A 29 -1.93 10.37 -21.81
C GLY A 29 -2.54 11.76 -21.72
N TYR A 30 -2.59 12.35 -20.56
CA TYR A 30 -3.07 13.72 -20.34
C TYR A 30 -2.11 14.77 -20.95
N ALA A 31 -0.79 14.55 -20.89
CA ALA A 31 0.18 15.43 -21.55
C ALA A 31 0.01 15.48 -23.07
N ILE A 32 -0.23 14.31 -23.68
CA ILE A 32 -0.41 14.20 -25.14
C ILE A 32 -1.77 14.73 -25.57
N ALA A 33 -2.80 14.50 -24.76
CA ALA A 33 -4.18 14.84 -25.08
C ALA A 33 -4.90 15.50 -23.88
N PRO A 34 -4.64 16.79 -23.58
CA PRO A 34 -5.32 17.51 -22.51
C PRO A 34 -6.84 17.54 -22.66
N GLY A 35 -7.38 17.40 -23.88
CA GLY A 35 -8.82 17.29 -24.13
C GLY A 35 -9.48 16.07 -23.50
N VAL A 36 -8.71 15.03 -23.13
CA VAL A 36 -9.24 13.86 -22.37
C VAL A 36 -9.62 14.26 -20.93
N MET A 37 -8.98 15.30 -20.39
CA MET A 37 -9.32 15.88 -19.07
C MET A 37 -10.44 16.93 -19.15
N GLY A 38 -10.94 17.23 -20.34
CA GLY A 38 -11.92 18.30 -20.51
C GLY A 38 -11.33 19.72 -20.51
N VAL A 39 -10.01 19.87 -20.70
CA VAL A 39 -9.36 21.18 -20.74
C VAL A 39 -10.01 22.05 -21.83
N PRO A 40 -10.56 23.23 -21.50
CA PRO A 40 -11.22 24.10 -22.46
C PRO A 40 -10.30 24.47 -23.64
N GLY A 41 -10.81 24.31 -24.86
CA GLY A 41 -10.06 24.64 -26.10
C GLY A 41 -9.04 23.59 -26.55
N ALA A 42 -8.84 22.49 -25.79
CA ALA A 42 -8.00 21.39 -26.20
C ALA A 42 -8.71 20.50 -27.25
N ALA A 43 -7.93 19.88 -28.14
CA ALA A 43 -8.48 18.98 -29.14
C ALA A 43 -9.14 17.76 -28.51
N THR A 44 -10.39 17.47 -28.90
CA THR A 44 -11.19 16.32 -28.43
C THR A 44 -11.28 15.20 -29.48
N SER A 45 -10.48 15.27 -30.54
CA SER A 45 -10.42 14.29 -31.63
C SER A 45 -9.06 14.34 -32.33
N GLY A 46 -8.78 13.33 -33.14
CA GLY A 46 -7.53 13.24 -33.91
C GLY A 46 -6.54 12.22 -33.36
N ALA A 47 -5.44 11.97 -34.09
CA ALA A 47 -4.49 10.90 -33.76
C ALA A 47 -3.85 11.07 -32.37
N LEU A 48 -3.44 12.28 -32.01
CA LEU A 48 -2.83 12.57 -30.70
C LEU A 48 -3.85 12.37 -29.57
N TYR A 49 -5.10 12.84 -29.76
CA TYR A 49 -6.18 12.60 -28.80
C TYR A 49 -6.42 11.10 -28.58
N ASN A 50 -6.50 10.32 -29.67
CA ASN A 50 -6.72 8.88 -29.57
C ASN A 50 -5.57 8.15 -28.85
N ILE A 51 -4.32 8.55 -29.09
CA ILE A 51 -3.16 7.98 -28.38
C ILE A 51 -3.23 8.34 -26.91
N GLY A 52 -3.45 9.61 -26.55
CA GLY A 52 -3.57 10.05 -25.17
C GLY A 52 -4.74 9.38 -24.46
N PHE A 53 -5.91 9.30 -25.10
CA PHE A 53 -7.07 8.59 -24.60
C PHE A 53 -6.80 7.12 -24.32
N LEU A 54 -6.11 6.42 -25.23
CA LEU A 54 -5.71 5.02 -25.04
C LEU A 54 -4.80 4.85 -23.79
N LEU A 55 -3.82 5.74 -23.61
CA LEU A 55 -2.91 5.70 -22.46
C LEU A 55 -3.66 5.98 -21.15
N VAL A 56 -4.57 6.96 -21.14
CA VAL A 56 -5.41 7.25 -19.96
C VAL A 56 -6.29 6.06 -19.61
N LYS A 57 -6.95 5.45 -20.60
CA LYS A 57 -7.79 4.26 -20.36
C LYS A 57 -6.97 3.05 -19.91
N ALA A 58 -5.77 2.87 -20.44
CA ALA A 58 -4.87 1.79 -20.00
C ALA A 58 -4.42 1.97 -18.54
N GLY A 59 -4.03 3.17 -18.14
CA GLY A 59 -3.70 3.48 -16.74
C GLY A 59 -4.92 3.39 -15.83
N GLY A 60 -6.04 3.98 -16.24
CA GLY A 60 -7.32 3.96 -15.51
C GLY A 60 -7.83 2.55 -15.24
N ALA A 61 -7.64 1.62 -16.18
CA ALA A 61 -8.11 0.24 -16.03
C ALA A 61 -7.60 -0.46 -14.75
N LEU A 62 -6.38 -0.17 -14.31
CA LEU A 62 -5.85 -0.74 -13.07
C LEU A 62 -6.38 0.01 -11.82
N ILE A 63 -6.56 1.32 -11.91
CA ILE A 63 -7.08 2.15 -10.81
C ILE A 63 -8.55 1.80 -10.55
N ASP A 64 -9.36 1.72 -11.60
CA ASP A 64 -10.79 1.39 -11.53
C ASP A 64 -11.01 -0.01 -10.94
N ASN A 65 -10.02 -0.92 -11.14
CA ASN A 65 -10.05 -2.28 -10.64
C ASN A 65 -9.06 -2.52 -9.48
N MET A 66 -8.67 -1.46 -8.76
CA MET A 66 -7.70 -1.57 -7.65
C MET A 66 -8.11 -2.63 -6.62
N ALA A 67 -9.39 -2.70 -6.27
CA ALA A 67 -9.90 -3.68 -5.33
C ALA A 67 -9.58 -5.13 -5.73
N TRP A 68 -9.64 -5.46 -7.03
CA TRP A 68 -9.26 -6.78 -7.55
C TRP A 68 -7.77 -7.09 -7.35
N LEU A 69 -6.92 -6.08 -7.56
CA LEU A 69 -5.48 -6.23 -7.33
C LEU A 69 -5.19 -6.47 -5.84
N PHE A 70 -5.91 -5.76 -4.95
CA PHE A 70 -5.74 -5.92 -3.51
C PHE A 70 -6.23 -7.27 -3.00
N VAL A 71 -7.38 -7.77 -3.47
CA VAL A 71 -7.87 -9.09 -3.03
C VAL A 71 -6.90 -10.21 -3.41
N ILE A 72 -6.39 -10.18 -4.64
CA ILE A 72 -5.42 -11.17 -5.13
C ILE A 72 -4.10 -11.03 -4.37
N GLY A 73 -3.57 -9.81 -4.29
CA GLY A 73 -2.30 -9.53 -3.63
C GLY A 73 -2.29 -9.91 -2.14
N VAL A 74 -3.38 -9.60 -1.42
CA VAL A 74 -3.53 -9.97 0.00
C VAL A 74 -3.68 -11.48 0.16
N ALA A 75 -4.49 -12.14 -0.67
CA ALA A 75 -4.68 -13.59 -0.59
C ALA A 75 -3.37 -14.35 -0.81
N VAL A 76 -2.61 -13.99 -1.85
CA VAL A 76 -1.30 -14.61 -2.14
C VAL A 76 -0.27 -14.22 -1.08
N GLY A 77 -0.19 -12.94 -0.72
CA GLY A 77 0.82 -12.43 0.22
C GLY A 77 0.66 -12.97 1.65
N LEU A 78 -0.56 -13.36 2.05
CA LEU A 78 -0.83 -13.97 3.35
C LEU A 78 -0.82 -15.50 3.32
N SER A 79 -0.81 -16.12 2.14
CA SER A 79 -0.69 -17.58 2.03
C SER A 79 0.71 -18.05 2.44
N ASP A 80 0.80 -19.30 2.93
CA ASP A 80 2.07 -19.81 3.46
C ASP A 80 3.09 -20.12 2.36
N ASP A 81 2.62 -20.53 1.19
CA ASP A 81 3.43 -20.96 0.04
C ASP A 81 3.26 -20.08 -1.21
N ARG A 82 2.49 -18.99 -1.11
CA ARG A 82 2.22 -18.03 -2.20
C ARG A 82 1.67 -18.67 -3.49
N GLU A 83 0.90 -19.71 -3.34
CA GLU A 83 0.40 -20.50 -4.45
C GLU A 83 -0.89 -19.89 -5.03
N GLY A 84 -1.07 -20.06 -6.36
CA GLY A 84 -2.17 -19.45 -7.11
C GLY A 84 -3.58 -19.81 -6.66
N THR A 85 -3.78 -20.98 -6.02
CA THR A 85 -5.08 -21.37 -5.45
C THR A 85 -5.53 -20.41 -4.35
N SER A 86 -4.59 -19.78 -3.62
CA SER A 86 -4.93 -18.76 -2.62
C SER A 86 -5.51 -17.50 -3.27
N ALA A 87 -5.00 -17.10 -4.45
CA ALA A 87 -5.56 -16.01 -5.25
C ALA A 87 -6.99 -16.31 -5.68
N LEU A 88 -7.23 -17.54 -6.18
CA LEU A 88 -8.57 -18.00 -6.57
C LEU A 88 -9.53 -17.97 -5.36
N ALA A 89 -9.08 -18.42 -4.18
CA ALA A 89 -9.89 -18.37 -2.97
C ALA A 89 -10.26 -16.93 -2.58
N GLY A 90 -9.29 -16.00 -2.62
CA GLY A 90 -9.55 -14.58 -2.40
C GLY A 90 -10.59 -14.03 -3.38
N LEU A 91 -10.44 -14.36 -4.66
CA LEU A 91 -11.37 -13.93 -5.71
C LEU A 91 -12.78 -14.51 -5.52
N VAL A 92 -12.91 -15.78 -5.13
CA VAL A 92 -14.19 -16.39 -4.78
C VAL A 92 -14.86 -15.61 -3.65
N SER A 93 -14.10 -15.30 -2.58
CA SER A 93 -14.60 -14.49 -1.47
C SER A 93 -15.07 -13.11 -1.93
N TRP A 94 -14.28 -12.42 -2.74
CA TRP A 94 -14.60 -11.11 -3.28
C TRP A 94 -15.88 -11.08 -4.08
N LEU A 95 -16.01 -12.00 -5.06
CA LEU A 95 -17.18 -12.08 -5.92
C LEU A 95 -18.44 -12.40 -5.14
N MET A 96 -18.36 -13.32 -4.16
CA MET A 96 -19.50 -13.64 -3.31
C MET A 96 -19.90 -12.47 -2.43
N MET A 97 -18.95 -11.84 -1.74
CA MET A 97 -19.25 -10.73 -0.84
C MET A 97 -19.83 -9.52 -1.59
N THR A 98 -19.21 -9.11 -2.69
CA THR A 98 -19.66 -7.94 -3.46
C THR A 98 -21.01 -8.18 -4.16
N ASN A 99 -21.31 -9.42 -4.54
CA ASN A 99 -22.60 -9.77 -5.11
C ASN A 99 -23.70 -9.84 -4.03
N LEU A 100 -23.45 -10.56 -2.92
CA LEU A 100 -24.41 -10.69 -1.82
C LEU A 100 -24.71 -9.35 -1.13
N LEU A 101 -23.73 -8.45 -1.09
CA LEU A 101 -23.85 -7.11 -0.50
C LEU A 101 -24.11 -6.03 -1.55
N SER A 102 -24.47 -6.38 -2.78
CA SER A 102 -24.91 -5.40 -3.77
C SER A 102 -26.24 -4.77 -3.35
N THR A 103 -26.46 -3.52 -3.71
CA THR A 103 -27.67 -2.74 -3.35
C THR A 103 -28.94 -3.52 -3.73
N GLY A 104 -29.00 -4.13 -4.93
CA GLY A 104 -30.17 -4.89 -5.37
C GLY A 104 -30.49 -6.10 -4.50
N VAL A 105 -29.49 -6.86 -4.07
CA VAL A 105 -29.69 -8.02 -3.17
C VAL A 105 -30.07 -7.55 -1.78
N VAL A 106 -29.35 -6.55 -1.26
CA VAL A 106 -29.57 -6.07 0.11
C VAL A 106 -30.94 -5.43 0.29
N THR A 107 -31.40 -4.62 -0.65
CA THR A 107 -32.77 -4.02 -0.59
C THR A 107 -33.87 -5.08 -0.75
N THR A 108 -33.59 -6.19 -1.45
CA THR A 108 -34.52 -7.32 -1.48
C THR A 108 -34.59 -8.07 -0.15
N LEU A 109 -33.45 -8.27 0.52
CA LEU A 109 -33.39 -8.96 1.81
C LEU A 109 -33.89 -8.07 2.97
N MET A 110 -33.63 -6.78 2.89
CA MET A 110 -33.95 -5.79 3.92
C MET A 110 -34.53 -4.50 3.26
N PRO A 111 -35.82 -4.50 2.89
CA PRO A 111 -36.44 -3.37 2.18
C PRO A 111 -36.29 -2.02 2.88
N ALA A 112 -36.22 -1.99 4.21
CA ALA A 112 -36.01 -0.77 4.99
C ALA A 112 -34.67 -0.06 4.69
N ILE A 113 -33.71 -0.73 4.04
CA ILE A 113 -32.46 -0.07 3.62
C ILE A 113 -32.70 0.84 2.43
N ALA A 114 -33.67 0.55 1.58
CA ALA A 114 -34.01 1.38 0.42
C ALA A 114 -34.53 2.78 0.81
N ASP A 115 -35.09 2.91 2.03
CA ASP A 115 -35.61 4.17 2.57
C ASP A 115 -34.49 5.06 3.18
N ASP A 116 -33.27 4.53 3.33
CA ASP A 116 -32.12 5.25 3.91
C ASP A 116 -31.04 5.48 2.84
N PRO A 117 -30.91 6.71 2.30
CA PRO A 117 -29.97 7.02 1.23
C PRO A 117 -28.51 6.70 1.60
N VAL A 118 -28.10 6.93 2.86
CA VAL A 118 -26.71 6.69 3.31
C VAL A 118 -26.41 5.20 3.36
N LYS A 119 -27.36 4.38 3.83
CA LYS A 119 -27.19 2.92 3.85
C LYS A 119 -27.21 2.34 2.45
N THR A 120 -28.10 2.84 1.58
CA THR A 120 -28.15 2.44 0.16
C THR A 120 -26.80 2.74 -0.52
N LEU A 121 -26.26 3.95 -0.32
CA LEU A 121 -24.97 4.37 -0.82
C LEU A 121 -23.81 3.49 -0.29
N ALA A 122 -23.88 3.07 0.98
CA ALA A 122 -22.88 2.17 1.56
C ALA A 122 -22.74 0.87 0.76
N PHE A 123 -23.85 0.30 0.31
CA PHE A 123 -23.88 -0.92 -0.49
C PHE A 123 -23.61 -0.67 -1.99
N ASP A 124 -23.92 0.50 -2.51
CA ASP A 124 -23.51 0.91 -3.85
C ASP A 124 -21.98 1.02 -3.96
N LYS A 125 -21.31 1.46 -2.89
CA LYS A 125 -19.86 1.55 -2.78
C LYS A 125 -19.19 0.33 -2.13
N ILE A 126 -19.81 -0.85 -2.21
CA ILE A 126 -19.27 -2.08 -1.60
C ILE A 126 -18.00 -2.57 -2.28
N GLN A 127 -17.80 -2.27 -3.56
CA GLN A 127 -16.62 -2.66 -4.34
C GLN A 127 -15.45 -1.71 -4.03
N ASN A 128 -14.91 -1.80 -2.83
CA ASN A 128 -13.82 -0.97 -2.36
C ASN A 128 -12.65 -1.79 -1.80
N VAL A 129 -11.49 -1.14 -1.61
CA VAL A 129 -10.26 -1.79 -1.16
C VAL A 129 -10.40 -2.40 0.24
N PHE A 130 -11.19 -1.81 1.15
CA PHE A 130 -11.41 -2.35 2.49
C PHE A 130 -12.07 -3.75 2.43
N ILE A 131 -13.14 -3.88 1.66
CA ILE A 131 -13.81 -5.18 1.44
C ILE A 131 -12.88 -6.16 0.70
N ALA A 132 -12.07 -5.67 -0.24
CA ALA A 132 -11.06 -6.47 -0.93
C ALA A 132 -10.01 -7.06 0.02
N ILE A 133 -9.53 -6.27 0.99
CA ILE A 133 -8.61 -6.75 2.03
C ILE A 133 -9.26 -7.83 2.87
N ILE A 134 -10.51 -7.66 3.29
CA ILE A 134 -11.26 -8.68 4.05
C ILE A 134 -11.39 -9.96 3.23
N ALA A 135 -11.80 -9.86 1.97
CA ALA A 135 -11.93 -11.01 1.06
C ALA A 135 -10.58 -11.75 0.87
N GLY A 136 -9.49 -11.00 0.69
CA GLY A 136 -8.14 -11.55 0.59
C GLY A 136 -7.70 -12.29 1.86
N ILE A 137 -8.00 -11.74 3.04
CA ILE A 137 -7.73 -12.37 4.34
C ILE A 137 -8.53 -13.66 4.49
N ILE A 138 -9.82 -13.67 4.11
CA ILE A 138 -10.66 -14.87 4.13
C ILE A 138 -10.06 -15.94 3.22
N GLY A 139 -9.73 -15.57 1.96
CA GLY A 139 -9.16 -16.50 0.98
C GLY A 139 -7.84 -17.12 1.48
N ALA A 140 -6.91 -16.31 1.97
CA ALA A 140 -5.66 -16.78 2.54
C ALA A 140 -5.86 -17.69 3.76
N SER A 141 -6.76 -17.31 4.67
CA SER A 141 -7.04 -18.06 5.89
C SER A 141 -7.65 -19.43 5.58
N CYS A 142 -8.61 -19.49 4.66
CA CYS A 142 -9.20 -20.73 4.20
C CYS A 142 -8.17 -21.60 3.47
N TYR A 143 -7.34 -20.99 2.60
CA TYR A 143 -6.27 -21.70 1.91
C TYR A 143 -5.29 -22.35 2.89
N ASN A 144 -4.71 -21.57 3.80
CA ASN A 144 -3.72 -22.06 4.75
C ASN A 144 -4.28 -23.19 5.65
N ARG A 145 -5.58 -23.12 5.98
CA ARG A 145 -6.21 -24.10 6.87
C ARG A 145 -6.65 -25.39 6.15
N PHE A 146 -7.09 -25.29 4.89
CA PHE A 146 -7.79 -26.38 4.19
C PHE A 146 -7.04 -26.93 2.98
N LYS A 147 -5.89 -26.40 2.59
CA LYS A 147 -5.11 -26.84 1.42
C LYS A 147 -4.69 -28.32 1.45
N ASN A 148 -4.66 -28.93 2.62
CA ASN A 148 -4.30 -30.35 2.84
C ASN A 148 -5.47 -31.14 3.46
N ALA A 149 -6.72 -30.66 3.34
CA ALA A 149 -7.88 -31.32 3.93
C ALA A 149 -8.19 -32.62 3.17
N LYS A 150 -8.26 -33.72 3.92
CA LYS A 150 -8.68 -35.03 3.39
C LYS A 150 -10.17 -35.22 3.69
N LEU A 151 -10.97 -35.39 2.66
CA LEU A 151 -12.39 -35.67 2.76
C LEU A 151 -12.65 -37.17 2.63
N PRO A 152 -13.81 -37.67 3.10
CA PRO A 152 -14.20 -39.06 2.92
C PRO A 152 -14.18 -39.47 1.44
N ASP A 153 -14.04 -40.76 1.14
CA ASP A 153 -13.85 -41.31 -0.22
C ASP A 153 -14.91 -40.84 -1.22
N TRP A 154 -16.15 -40.70 -0.81
CA TRP A 154 -17.25 -40.22 -1.66
C TRP A 154 -17.17 -38.73 -2.02
N LEU A 155 -16.35 -37.94 -1.29
CA LEU A 155 -16.01 -36.56 -1.54
C LEU A 155 -14.54 -36.37 -1.90
N ALA A 156 -13.78 -37.43 -2.13
CA ALA A 156 -12.33 -37.38 -2.36
C ALA A 156 -11.92 -36.44 -3.50
N PHE A 157 -12.78 -36.29 -4.53
CA PHE A 157 -12.57 -35.35 -5.61
C PHE A 157 -12.40 -33.89 -5.12
N PHE A 158 -13.07 -33.52 -4.05
CA PHE A 158 -13.01 -32.19 -3.45
C PHE A 158 -11.93 -32.05 -2.35
N SER A 159 -11.10 -33.06 -2.14
CA SER A 159 -10.00 -33.02 -1.17
C SER A 159 -8.90 -32.03 -1.58
N ASP A 160 -8.01 -31.75 -0.64
CA ASP A 160 -6.85 -30.87 -0.78
C ASP A 160 -7.24 -29.44 -1.23
N LYS A 161 -6.50 -28.86 -2.15
CA LYS A 161 -6.69 -27.49 -2.63
C LYS A 161 -8.07 -27.21 -3.23
N ARG A 162 -8.78 -28.25 -3.71
CA ARG A 162 -10.13 -28.10 -4.27
C ARG A 162 -11.17 -27.77 -3.21
N CYS A 163 -10.97 -28.25 -1.98
CA CYS A 163 -11.83 -27.93 -0.83
C CYS A 163 -11.81 -26.44 -0.49
N VAL A 164 -10.68 -25.77 -0.74
CA VAL A 164 -10.47 -24.38 -0.33
C VAL A 164 -11.54 -23.45 -0.88
N ALA A 165 -11.84 -23.52 -2.18
CA ALA A 165 -12.83 -22.63 -2.81
C ALA A 165 -14.24 -22.82 -2.21
N ILE A 166 -14.63 -24.07 -1.91
CA ILE A 166 -15.93 -24.40 -1.31
C ILE A 166 -16.04 -23.81 0.09
N VAL A 167 -15.03 -24.07 0.93
CA VAL A 167 -15.02 -23.54 2.30
C VAL A 167 -14.96 -22.02 2.31
N THR A 168 -14.17 -21.42 1.41
CA THR A 168 -14.10 -19.96 1.26
C THR A 168 -15.47 -19.39 0.91
N GLY A 169 -16.22 -20.03 0.02
CA GLY A 169 -17.58 -19.63 -0.31
C GLY A 169 -18.49 -19.60 0.93
N LEU A 170 -18.49 -20.69 1.70
CA LEU A 170 -19.32 -20.78 2.92
C LEU A 170 -18.94 -19.73 3.97
N VAL A 171 -17.64 -19.52 4.18
CA VAL A 171 -17.14 -18.47 5.11
C VAL A 171 -17.52 -17.09 4.60
N SER A 172 -17.45 -16.86 3.29
CA SER A 172 -17.81 -15.56 2.68
C SER A 172 -19.30 -15.25 2.85
N ILE A 173 -20.19 -16.25 2.76
CA ILE A 173 -21.61 -16.08 3.06
C ILE A 173 -21.79 -15.64 4.52
N ALA A 174 -21.16 -16.33 5.46
CA ALA A 174 -21.27 -16.00 6.89
C ALA A 174 -20.74 -14.59 7.17
N VAL A 175 -19.59 -14.20 6.58
CA VAL A 175 -19.03 -12.85 6.74
C VAL A 175 -19.92 -11.81 6.05
N SER A 176 -20.53 -12.10 4.90
CA SER A 176 -21.45 -11.20 4.23
C SER A 176 -22.67 -10.90 5.11
N VAL A 177 -23.21 -11.90 5.81
CA VAL A 177 -24.31 -11.70 6.78
C VAL A 177 -23.88 -10.75 7.91
N VAL A 178 -22.66 -10.86 8.43
CA VAL A 178 -22.14 -9.94 9.43
C VAL A 178 -21.97 -8.54 8.84
N LEU A 179 -21.38 -8.42 7.65
CA LEU A 179 -21.17 -7.13 6.99
C LEU A 179 -22.46 -6.43 6.57
N LEU A 180 -23.54 -7.19 6.32
CA LEU A 180 -24.86 -6.61 6.06
C LEU A 180 -25.29 -5.63 7.17
N PHE A 181 -24.92 -5.90 8.42
CA PHE A 181 -25.24 -5.05 9.57
C PHE A 181 -24.11 -4.10 9.95
N VAL A 182 -22.86 -4.54 9.84
CA VAL A 182 -21.69 -3.80 10.32
C VAL A 182 -21.23 -2.76 9.29
N TRP A 183 -21.26 -3.08 7.98
CA TRP A 183 -20.77 -2.17 6.95
C TRP A 183 -21.50 -0.83 6.89
N PRO A 184 -22.85 -0.76 6.94
CA PRO A 184 -23.54 0.54 6.97
C PRO A 184 -23.15 1.39 8.17
N ILE A 185 -22.86 0.78 9.32
CA ILE A 185 -22.43 1.52 10.52
C ILE A 185 -21.06 2.16 10.30
N ILE A 186 -20.10 1.38 9.76
CA ILE A 186 -18.76 1.88 9.44
C ILE A 186 -18.85 3.01 8.40
N PHE A 187 -19.61 2.79 7.34
CA PHE A 187 -19.78 3.76 6.25
C PHE A 187 -20.45 5.05 6.73
N SER A 188 -21.55 4.94 7.48
CA SER A 188 -22.24 6.10 8.07
C SER A 188 -21.36 6.90 9.02
N ALA A 189 -20.50 6.23 9.80
CA ALA A 189 -19.53 6.92 10.66
C ALA A 189 -18.51 7.71 9.83
N LEU A 190 -18.03 7.16 8.71
CA LEU A 190 -17.12 7.87 7.79
C LEU A 190 -17.80 9.07 7.13
N VAL A 191 -19.04 8.92 6.70
CA VAL A 191 -19.84 10.01 6.14
C VAL A 191 -20.05 11.12 7.19
N ALA A 192 -20.45 10.76 8.41
CA ALA A 192 -20.65 11.74 9.49
C ALA A 192 -19.35 12.49 9.85
N VAL A 193 -18.21 11.82 9.85
CA VAL A 193 -16.89 12.48 9.99
C VAL A 193 -16.65 13.44 8.83
N GLY A 194 -16.95 13.01 7.59
CA GLY A 194 -16.83 13.86 6.41
C GLY A 194 -17.69 15.13 6.52
N GLU A 195 -18.98 15.00 6.80
CA GLU A 195 -19.90 16.11 6.97
C GLU A 195 -19.47 17.06 8.08
N GLY A 196 -18.97 16.52 9.20
CA GLY A 196 -18.47 17.32 10.32
C GLY A 196 -17.21 18.14 9.98
N ILE A 197 -16.44 17.71 9.00
CA ILE A 197 -15.20 18.37 8.56
C ILE A 197 -15.46 19.47 7.51
N ILE A 198 -16.45 19.31 6.64
CA ILE A 198 -16.69 20.23 5.50
C ILE A 198 -16.85 21.68 5.94
N GLY A 199 -17.58 21.95 7.02
CA GLY A 199 -17.80 23.28 7.55
C GLY A 199 -16.60 23.95 8.23
N MET A 200 -15.43 23.26 8.27
CA MET A 200 -14.24 23.74 8.98
C MET A 200 -13.17 24.32 8.08
N ASP A 201 -13.45 24.52 6.80
CA ASP A 201 -12.54 25.10 5.79
C ASP A 201 -11.14 24.45 5.82
N GLY A 202 -10.08 25.27 5.87
CA GLY A 202 -8.69 24.81 5.88
C GLY A 202 -8.35 23.89 7.08
N ILE A 203 -8.99 24.09 8.23
CA ILE A 203 -8.82 23.19 9.39
C ILE A 203 -9.39 21.82 9.07
N GLY A 204 -10.58 21.77 8.45
CA GLY A 204 -11.21 20.53 7.98
C GLY A 204 -10.34 19.79 6.97
N ALA A 205 -9.78 20.50 6.00
CA ALA A 205 -8.84 19.89 5.04
C ALA A 205 -7.60 19.29 5.74
N GLY A 206 -7.09 19.96 6.78
CA GLY A 206 -5.99 19.45 7.59
C GLY A 206 -6.34 18.20 8.39
N ILE A 207 -7.52 18.17 9.02
CA ILE A 207 -8.03 16.99 9.74
C ILE A 207 -8.19 15.82 8.76
N TYR A 208 -8.78 16.08 7.60
CA TYR A 208 -8.89 15.06 6.55
C TYR A 208 -7.51 14.51 6.16
N ALA A 209 -6.53 15.36 5.86
CA ALA A 209 -5.19 14.93 5.46
C ALA A 209 -4.49 14.12 6.57
N PHE A 210 -4.64 14.50 7.83
CA PHE A 210 -4.14 13.74 8.98
C PHE A 210 -4.78 12.35 9.05
N LEU A 211 -6.11 12.28 9.02
CA LEU A 211 -6.84 11.00 9.09
C LEU A 211 -6.55 10.12 7.87
N ASN A 212 -6.47 10.71 6.69
CA ASN A 212 -6.11 10.00 5.47
C ASN A 212 -4.77 9.25 5.64
N ARG A 213 -3.72 9.94 6.09
CA ARG A 213 -2.42 9.31 6.35
C ARG A 213 -2.49 8.27 7.45
N LEU A 214 -3.18 8.57 8.57
CA LEU A 214 -3.30 7.66 9.70
C LEU A 214 -3.99 6.34 9.34
N LEU A 215 -4.92 6.37 8.37
CA LEU A 215 -5.71 5.21 7.95
C LEU A 215 -5.04 4.35 6.86
N ILE A 216 -3.92 4.78 6.27
CA ILE A 216 -3.20 3.98 5.24
C ILE A 216 -2.90 2.55 5.71
N PRO A 217 -2.43 2.28 6.94
CA PRO A 217 -2.14 0.91 7.39
C PRO A 217 -3.33 -0.05 7.33
N THR A 218 -4.53 0.50 7.40
CA THR A 218 -5.79 -0.27 7.40
C THR A 218 -6.45 -0.33 6.03
N GLY A 219 -5.99 0.48 5.06
CA GLY A 219 -6.64 0.66 3.76
C GLY A 219 -7.93 1.49 3.81
N LEU A 220 -8.37 1.93 5.00
CA LEU A 220 -9.60 2.74 5.16
C LEU A 220 -9.47 4.17 4.60
N HIS A 221 -8.24 4.65 4.34
CA HIS A 221 -8.03 5.93 3.67
C HIS A 221 -8.73 6.00 2.31
N HIS A 222 -8.86 4.90 1.56
CA HIS A 222 -9.62 4.86 0.31
C HIS A 222 -11.12 5.09 0.52
N ALA A 223 -11.68 4.57 1.62
CA ALA A 223 -13.08 4.85 1.96
C ALA A 223 -13.27 6.33 2.33
N LEU A 224 -12.32 6.92 3.06
CA LEU A 224 -12.33 8.34 3.38
C LEU A 224 -12.16 9.21 2.12
N ASN A 225 -11.30 8.81 1.18
CA ASN A 225 -11.13 9.50 -0.10
C ASN A 225 -12.43 9.53 -0.92
N ASN A 226 -13.22 8.45 -0.89
CA ASN A 226 -14.53 8.43 -1.56
C ASN A 226 -15.45 9.53 -1.04
N VAL A 227 -15.36 9.89 0.24
CA VAL A 227 -16.16 10.96 0.86
C VAL A 227 -15.79 12.33 0.30
N PHE A 228 -14.49 12.63 0.15
CA PHE A 228 -14.01 13.99 -0.18
C PHE A 228 -13.70 14.19 -1.66
N TRP A 229 -13.13 13.19 -2.34
CA TRP A 229 -12.67 13.33 -3.72
C TRP A 229 -13.72 12.89 -4.74
N PHE A 230 -14.53 11.90 -4.38
CA PHE A 230 -15.61 11.40 -5.21
C PHE A 230 -16.96 11.82 -4.63
N ASP A 231 -18.02 11.75 -5.41
CA ASP A 231 -19.31 12.36 -5.10
C ASP A 231 -20.16 11.58 -4.06
N THR A 232 -19.54 11.07 -2.99
CA THR A 232 -20.25 10.27 -1.97
C THR A 232 -21.21 11.13 -1.12
N ILE A 233 -20.85 12.39 -0.86
CA ILE A 233 -21.63 13.33 -0.05
C ILE A 233 -21.92 14.65 -0.80
N GLY A 234 -21.88 14.61 -2.13
CA GLY A 234 -22.10 15.77 -2.96
C GLY A 234 -20.92 16.74 -3.02
N LEU A 235 -19.71 16.35 -2.56
CA LEU A 235 -18.53 17.21 -2.58
C LEU A 235 -17.72 17.05 -3.87
N GLY A 236 -17.31 15.83 -4.21
CA GLY A 236 -16.63 15.49 -5.45
C GLY A 236 -15.42 16.37 -5.82
N ASP A 237 -14.58 16.77 -4.85
CA ASP A 237 -13.53 17.79 -5.05
C ASP A 237 -12.58 17.44 -6.22
N LEU A 238 -12.23 16.16 -6.38
CA LEU A 238 -11.42 15.70 -7.51
C LEU A 238 -12.19 15.79 -8.83
N SER A 239 -13.44 15.32 -8.84
CA SER A 239 -14.26 15.27 -10.06
C SER A 239 -14.52 16.68 -10.61
N HIS A 240 -14.92 17.62 -9.75
CA HIS A 240 -15.16 19.01 -10.12
C HIS A 240 -13.87 19.73 -10.56
N TYR A 241 -12.75 19.46 -9.87
CA TYR A 241 -11.46 20.04 -10.25
C TYR A 241 -11.05 19.67 -11.69
N TRP A 242 -11.17 18.38 -12.03
CA TRP A 242 -10.82 17.89 -13.37
C TRP A 242 -11.90 18.11 -14.42
N ALA A 243 -13.14 18.36 -14.05
CA ALA A 243 -14.19 18.81 -14.96
C ALA A 243 -14.00 20.25 -15.45
N GLY A 244 -13.05 21.00 -14.85
CA GLY A 244 -12.80 22.38 -15.20
C GLY A 244 -13.69 23.37 -14.46
N ASP A 245 -14.34 22.97 -13.39
CA ASP A 245 -15.10 23.85 -12.51
C ASP A 245 -14.16 24.80 -11.75
N THR A 246 -14.76 25.82 -11.14
CA THR A 246 -14.08 26.78 -10.27
C THR A 246 -14.73 26.79 -8.89
N SER A 247 -14.07 27.38 -7.89
CA SER A 247 -14.64 27.52 -6.56
C SER A 247 -15.98 28.29 -6.55
N ALA A 248 -16.18 29.18 -7.50
CA ALA A 248 -17.45 29.91 -7.67
C ALA A 248 -18.60 28.99 -8.14
N ASN A 249 -18.31 27.96 -8.93
CA ASN A 249 -19.32 27.04 -9.43
C ASN A 249 -19.84 26.12 -8.30
N VAL A 250 -18.93 25.67 -7.41
CA VAL A 250 -19.23 24.67 -6.40
C VAL A 250 -19.52 25.23 -5.00
N GLY A 251 -19.14 26.47 -4.72
CA GLY A 251 -19.42 27.15 -3.44
C GLY A 251 -18.41 26.83 -2.31
N TRP A 252 -17.33 26.10 -2.58
CA TRP A 252 -16.22 25.88 -1.65
C TRP A 252 -14.87 26.09 -2.36
N SER A 253 -13.76 26.08 -1.59
CA SER A 253 -12.42 26.25 -2.12
C SER A 253 -11.97 24.97 -2.85
N LEU A 254 -12.25 24.88 -4.13
CA LEU A 254 -12.02 23.69 -4.95
C LEU A 254 -10.53 23.29 -4.95
N GLY A 255 -10.25 22.01 -4.81
CA GLY A 255 -8.92 21.45 -4.66
C GLY A 255 -8.36 21.49 -3.23
N MET A 256 -9.10 22.01 -2.24
CA MET A 256 -8.61 22.14 -0.86
C MET A 256 -8.28 20.81 -0.20
N TYR A 257 -8.95 19.73 -0.58
CA TYR A 257 -8.71 18.39 -0.07
C TYR A 257 -7.61 17.63 -0.83
N MET A 258 -7.00 18.24 -1.83
CA MET A 258 -5.93 17.67 -2.64
C MET A 258 -4.61 18.43 -2.51
N SER A 259 -4.68 19.76 -2.48
CA SER A 259 -3.51 20.65 -2.66
C SER A 259 -2.43 20.45 -1.60
N GLY A 260 -2.80 20.20 -0.34
CA GLY A 260 -1.87 20.05 0.77
C GLY A 260 -0.99 18.82 0.70
N PHE A 261 -1.37 17.84 -0.10
CA PHE A 261 -0.58 16.63 -0.29
C PHE A 261 0.67 16.87 -1.14
N PHE A 262 0.65 17.78 -2.11
CA PHE A 262 1.78 18.05 -3.01
C PHE A 262 3.07 18.44 -2.29
N PRO A 263 3.13 19.46 -1.42
CA PRO A 263 4.36 19.80 -0.73
C PRO A 263 4.85 18.68 0.19
N CYS A 264 3.94 17.92 0.80
CA CYS A 264 4.28 16.81 1.69
C CYS A 264 4.82 15.60 0.92
N MET A 265 4.13 15.15 -0.12
CA MET A 265 4.51 13.95 -0.88
C MET A 265 5.77 14.17 -1.70
N MET A 266 5.89 15.32 -2.38
CA MET A 266 7.04 15.60 -3.23
C MET A 266 8.27 15.97 -2.39
N PHE A 267 8.15 16.89 -1.47
CA PHE A 267 9.30 17.46 -0.76
C PHE A 267 9.41 16.97 0.67
N GLY A 268 8.30 16.85 1.41
CA GLY A 268 8.29 16.39 2.80
C GLY A 268 8.86 14.98 2.93
N ILE A 269 8.42 14.03 2.08
CA ILE A 269 8.96 12.67 2.05
C ILE A 269 10.45 12.68 1.70
N ALA A 270 10.91 13.52 0.77
CA ALA A 270 12.33 13.63 0.45
C ALA A 270 13.15 14.13 1.66
N GLY A 271 12.60 15.07 2.44
CA GLY A 271 13.21 15.54 3.70
C GLY A 271 13.28 14.43 4.76
N ALA A 272 12.16 13.70 4.97
CA ALA A 272 12.10 12.57 5.91
C ALA A 272 13.05 11.43 5.48
N ALA A 273 13.13 11.13 4.19
CA ALA A 273 14.03 10.15 3.61
C ALA A 273 15.51 10.51 3.89
N LEU A 274 15.88 11.76 3.65
CA LEU A 274 17.24 12.24 3.94
C LEU A 274 17.56 12.14 5.44
N ALA A 275 16.59 12.46 6.31
CA ALA A 275 16.75 12.32 7.76
C ALA A 275 17.00 10.85 8.16
N MET A 276 16.22 9.93 7.64
CA MET A 276 16.40 8.49 7.89
C MET A 276 17.78 8.01 7.39
N ILE A 277 18.18 8.37 6.17
CA ILE A 277 19.48 8.00 5.59
C ILE A 277 20.63 8.56 6.42
N LYS A 278 20.54 9.83 6.86
CA LYS A 278 21.59 10.44 7.71
C LYS A 278 21.67 9.80 9.08
N ALA A 279 20.53 9.45 9.68
CA ALA A 279 20.46 8.80 10.98
C ALA A 279 20.77 7.30 10.92
N ALA A 280 20.74 6.67 9.75
CA ALA A 280 20.96 5.24 9.57
C ALA A 280 22.36 4.79 10.00
N LYS A 281 22.45 3.65 10.69
CA LYS A 281 23.69 2.94 10.99
C LYS A 281 24.20 2.24 9.73
N ASN A 282 23.31 1.57 9.00
CA ASN A 282 23.58 1.00 7.67
C ASN A 282 23.00 1.91 6.57
N LYS A 283 23.83 2.81 6.05
CA LYS A 283 23.40 3.78 5.04
C LYS A 283 23.05 3.15 3.68
N LYS A 284 23.73 2.07 3.28
CA LYS A 284 23.47 1.43 1.98
C LYS A 284 22.09 0.82 1.94
N ALA A 285 21.69 0.08 2.99
CA ALA A 285 20.36 -0.50 3.10
C ALA A 285 19.27 0.58 3.15
N ALA A 286 19.48 1.63 3.94
CA ALA A 286 18.57 2.76 4.02
C ALA A 286 18.41 3.48 2.67
N ILE A 287 19.51 3.77 1.95
CA ILE A 287 19.47 4.43 0.63
C ILE A 287 18.65 3.58 -0.36
N GLY A 288 18.92 2.29 -0.45
CA GLY A 288 18.25 1.42 -1.42
C GLY A 288 16.72 1.42 -1.27
N LEU A 289 16.23 1.40 -0.04
CA LEU A 289 14.79 1.38 0.24
C LEU A 289 14.18 2.78 0.20
N VAL A 290 14.77 3.72 0.96
CA VAL A 290 14.11 4.99 1.27
C VAL A 290 14.23 5.99 0.11
N LEU A 291 15.37 6.00 -0.60
CA LEU A 291 15.57 6.92 -1.73
C LEU A 291 14.69 6.55 -2.93
N SER A 292 14.61 5.27 -3.27
CA SER A 292 13.74 4.83 -4.37
C SER A 292 12.26 5.13 -4.09
N ALA A 293 11.82 4.93 -2.85
CA ALA A 293 10.47 5.27 -2.41
C ALA A 293 10.21 6.78 -2.45
N ALA A 294 11.19 7.61 -2.05
CA ALA A 294 11.09 9.07 -2.12
C ALA A 294 11.02 9.59 -3.56
N ILE A 295 11.79 9.01 -4.49
CA ILE A 295 11.72 9.34 -5.91
C ILE A 295 10.35 8.98 -6.48
N CYS A 296 9.81 7.80 -6.14
CA CYS A 296 8.48 7.37 -6.56
C CYS A 296 7.40 8.35 -6.04
N ALA A 297 7.48 8.74 -4.76
CA ALA A 297 6.56 9.71 -4.18
C ALA A 297 6.67 11.08 -4.87
N PHE A 298 7.88 11.56 -5.18
CA PHE A 298 8.08 12.84 -5.85
C PHE A 298 7.48 12.86 -7.27
N ILE A 299 7.74 11.81 -8.06
CA ILE A 299 7.33 11.78 -9.47
C ILE A 299 5.84 11.46 -9.60
N CYS A 300 5.41 10.34 -8.98
CA CYS A 300 4.09 9.76 -9.19
C CYS A 300 3.13 9.98 -8.01
N GLY A 301 3.59 10.50 -6.86
CA GLY A 301 2.78 10.64 -5.66
C GLY A 301 2.48 9.30 -4.94
N VAL A 302 3.16 8.20 -5.30
CA VAL A 302 2.99 6.90 -4.62
C VAL A 302 3.85 6.86 -3.36
N THR A 303 3.20 6.93 -2.20
CA THR A 303 3.86 7.10 -0.90
C THR A 303 3.97 5.81 -0.08
N GLU A 304 3.19 4.81 -0.41
CA GLU A 304 3.08 3.55 0.32
C GLU A 304 4.43 2.81 0.48
N PRO A 305 5.32 2.76 -0.54
CA PRO A 305 6.64 2.14 -0.35
C PRO A 305 7.47 2.82 0.73
N PHE A 306 7.35 4.15 0.87
CA PHE A 306 8.01 4.91 1.92
C PHE A 306 7.34 4.66 3.28
N GLU A 307 6.03 4.78 3.34
CA GLU A 307 5.23 4.66 4.56
C GLU A 307 5.34 3.26 5.17
N PHE A 308 5.10 2.22 4.38
CA PHE A 308 5.24 0.83 4.83
C PHE A 308 6.68 0.49 5.25
N GLY A 309 7.68 1.19 4.69
CA GLY A 309 9.07 1.01 5.06
C GLY A 309 9.38 1.35 6.52
N PHE A 310 8.65 2.29 7.15
CA PHE A 310 8.97 2.73 8.53
C PHE A 310 7.82 2.65 9.53
N MET A 311 6.55 2.70 9.09
CA MET A 311 5.42 2.78 10.01
C MET A 311 5.29 1.57 10.94
N PHE A 312 5.67 0.37 10.47
CA PHE A 312 5.67 -0.84 11.30
C PHE A 312 6.90 -0.94 12.21
N LEU A 313 7.95 -0.20 11.91
CA LEU A 313 9.13 -0.12 12.76
C LEU A 313 8.94 0.89 13.89
N CYS A 314 8.30 2.03 13.58
CA CYS A 314 8.06 3.10 14.54
C CYS A 314 6.72 3.81 14.29
N PHE A 315 5.62 3.24 14.79
CA PHE A 315 4.29 3.81 14.66
C PHE A 315 4.15 5.22 15.27
N PRO A 316 4.76 5.57 16.42
CA PRO A 316 4.72 6.95 16.93
C PRO A 316 5.28 7.98 15.94
N LEU A 317 6.39 7.66 15.23
CA LEU A 317 6.95 8.54 14.20
C LEU A 317 5.99 8.66 13.00
N TYR A 318 5.26 7.60 12.70
CA TYR A 318 4.23 7.62 11.66
C TYR A 318 3.06 8.54 12.00
N VAL A 319 2.63 8.58 13.27
CA VAL A 319 1.61 9.55 13.75
C VAL A 319 2.10 11.00 13.59
N VAL A 320 3.37 11.26 13.91
CA VAL A 320 3.99 12.58 13.68
C VAL A 320 4.02 12.92 12.18
N TYR A 321 4.36 11.97 11.33
CA TYR A 321 4.28 12.12 9.87
C TYR A 321 2.88 12.50 9.40
N ALA A 322 1.86 11.80 9.86
CA ALA A 322 0.47 12.12 9.54
C ALA A 322 0.07 13.52 10.03
N ALA A 323 0.49 13.91 11.24
CA ALA A 323 0.23 15.25 11.77
C ALA A 323 0.88 16.36 10.94
N LEU A 324 2.08 16.15 10.42
CA LEU A 324 2.73 17.09 9.51
C LEU A 324 1.91 17.30 8.22
N TYR A 325 1.30 16.22 7.66
CA TYR A 325 0.40 16.38 6.52
C TYR A 325 -0.79 17.27 6.86
N GLY A 326 -1.42 17.06 8.01
CA GLY A 326 -2.53 17.92 8.45
C GLY A 326 -2.11 19.38 8.56
N ILE A 327 -0.98 19.66 9.21
CA ILE A 327 -0.46 21.03 9.40
C ILE A 327 -0.15 21.68 8.04
N PHE A 328 0.56 20.99 7.14
CA PHE A 328 0.89 21.55 5.83
C PHE A 328 -0.33 21.74 4.96
N THR A 329 -1.36 20.91 5.07
CA THR A 329 -2.61 21.10 4.36
C THR A 329 -3.34 22.36 4.83
N ILE A 330 -3.36 22.64 6.15
CA ILE A 330 -3.87 23.90 6.70
C ILE A 330 -3.10 25.09 6.13
N ILE A 331 -1.78 25.06 6.19
CA ILE A 331 -0.92 26.13 5.66
C ILE A 331 -1.18 26.34 4.17
N THR A 332 -1.22 25.28 3.39
CA THR A 332 -1.47 25.29 1.95
C THR A 332 -2.81 25.92 1.61
N TYR A 333 -3.85 25.64 2.39
CA TYR A 333 -5.17 26.25 2.24
C TYR A 333 -5.10 27.77 2.38
N TYR A 334 -4.51 28.27 3.47
CA TYR A 334 -4.46 29.72 3.75
C TYR A 334 -3.49 30.49 2.85
N VAL A 335 -2.45 29.85 2.34
CA VAL A 335 -1.56 30.43 1.33
C VAL A 335 -2.25 30.55 -0.04
N GLY A 336 -3.36 29.84 -0.23
CA GLY A 336 -4.13 29.88 -1.47
C GLY A 336 -3.52 29.08 -2.61
N PHE A 337 -2.57 28.16 -2.35
CA PHE A 337 -2.09 27.20 -3.33
C PHE A 337 -3.18 26.19 -3.66
N ARG A 338 -3.51 26.06 -4.94
CA ARG A 338 -4.49 25.08 -5.43
C ARG A 338 -3.91 24.29 -6.61
N ALA A 339 -3.82 23.00 -6.41
CA ALA A 339 -3.47 21.99 -7.40
C ALA A 339 -4.30 20.73 -7.14
N GLY A 340 -4.65 20.01 -8.17
CA GLY A 340 -5.40 18.77 -8.08
C GLY A 340 -4.57 17.59 -8.60
N PHE A 341 -4.93 16.39 -8.24
CA PHE A 341 -4.38 15.19 -8.83
C PHE A 341 -5.51 14.34 -9.43
N CYS A 342 -5.18 13.63 -10.47
CA CYS A 342 -6.04 12.60 -11.05
C CYS A 342 -5.75 11.24 -10.40
N PHE A 343 -4.47 11.00 -10.17
CA PHE A 343 -3.98 9.78 -9.54
C PHE A 343 -3.45 10.05 -8.12
N SER A 344 -2.44 10.90 -7.97
CA SER A 344 -1.84 11.25 -6.69
C SER A 344 -0.97 12.52 -6.77
N ALA A 345 -0.64 13.11 -5.61
CA ALA A 345 0.05 14.40 -5.52
C ALA A 345 1.56 14.31 -5.85
N GLY A 346 1.90 13.94 -7.06
CA GLY A 346 3.24 13.91 -7.63
C GLY A 346 3.49 15.01 -8.64
N ALA A 347 4.73 15.11 -9.13
CA ALA A 347 5.14 16.11 -10.11
C ALA A 347 4.36 16.02 -11.42
N THR A 348 3.96 14.83 -11.84
CA THR A 348 3.14 14.60 -13.04
C THR A 348 1.80 15.30 -12.91
N ASP A 349 1.04 15.00 -11.85
CA ASP A 349 -0.26 15.60 -11.63
C ASP A 349 -0.18 17.11 -11.36
N LEU A 350 0.85 17.57 -10.64
CA LEU A 350 1.08 19.00 -10.42
C LEU A 350 1.19 19.78 -11.73
N VAL A 351 2.02 19.27 -12.67
CA VAL A 351 2.22 19.95 -13.95
C VAL A 351 0.91 20.05 -14.71
N PHE A 352 0.15 18.96 -14.82
CA PHE A 352 -1.08 18.96 -15.62
C PHE A 352 -2.21 19.73 -14.94
N SER A 353 -2.38 19.60 -13.63
CA SER A 353 -3.42 20.31 -12.89
C SER A 353 -3.19 21.82 -12.83
N SER A 354 -1.95 22.27 -13.00
CA SER A 354 -1.61 23.71 -13.00
C SER A 354 -2.22 24.51 -14.16
N PHE A 355 -2.70 23.84 -15.21
CA PHE A 355 -3.35 24.48 -16.36
C PHE A 355 -4.88 24.50 -16.25
N LEU A 356 -5.47 23.93 -15.21
CA LEU A 356 -6.91 23.86 -15.02
C LEU A 356 -7.47 25.15 -14.39
N PRO A 357 -8.75 25.48 -14.62
CA PRO A 357 -9.35 26.74 -14.12
C PRO A 357 -9.36 26.87 -12.61
N ALA A 358 -9.40 25.75 -11.86
CA ALA A 358 -9.34 25.72 -10.40
C ALA A 358 -7.93 25.94 -9.84
N ALA A 359 -6.88 25.85 -10.67
CA ALA A 359 -5.50 26.04 -10.24
C ALA A 359 -5.27 27.48 -9.77
N ASN A 360 -4.59 27.62 -8.64
CA ASN A 360 -4.24 28.93 -8.10
C ASN A 360 -2.87 28.91 -7.44
N ASN A 361 -2.10 29.98 -7.62
CA ASN A 361 -0.79 30.18 -7.01
C ASN A 361 0.15 28.96 -7.12
N THR A 362 0.18 28.26 -8.24
CA THR A 362 0.89 26.98 -8.40
C THR A 362 2.39 27.08 -8.17
N LEU A 363 3.02 28.26 -8.40
CA LEU A 363 4.42 28.50 -8.08
C LEU A 363 4.74 28.49 -6.58
N MET A 364 3.72 28.61 -5.72
CA MET A 364 3.89 28.50 -4.27
C MET A 364 4.30 27.08 -3.83
N ILE A 365 4.26 26.09 -4.72
CA ILE A 365 4.82 24.77 -4.46
C ILE A 365 6.32 24.83 -4.10
N ILE A 366 7.05 25.82 -4.65
CA ILE A 366 8.50 25.95 -4.39
C ILE A 366 8.75 26.34 -2.93
N PRO A 367 8.25 27.49 -2.40
CA PRO A 367 8.47 27.83 -0.98
C PRO A 367 7.79 26.86 -0.01
N LEU A 368 6.57 26.37 -0.32
CA LEU A 368 5.90 25.36 0.48
C LEU A 368 6.66 24.04 0.50
N GLY A 369 7.18 23.59 -0.64
CA GLY A 369 7.97 22.39 -0.76
C GLY A 369 9.28 22.49 0.02
N ILE A 370 10.02 23.61 -0.09
CA ILE A 370 11.24 23.85 0.68
C ILE A 370 10.93 23.82 2.19
N ALA A 371 9.85 24.49 2.61
CA ALA A 371 9.42 24.47 4.01
C ALA A 371 9.07 23.05 4.47
N ALA A 372 8.31 22.28 3.66
CA ALA A 372 7.99 20.89 3.96
C ALA A 372 9.24 20.03 4.07
N PHE A 373 10.15 20.13 3.10
CA PHE A 373 11.43 19.40 3.13
C PHE A 373 12.20 19.66 4.42
N VAL A 374 12.38 20.93 4.78
CA VAL A 374 13.15 21.33 5.97
C VAL A 374 12.46 20.86 7.25
N VAL A 375 11.14 21.07 7.38
CA VAL A 375 10.39 20.68 8.58
C VAL A 375 10.40 19.17 8.76
N PHE A 376 10.06 18.40 7.71
CA PHE A 376 10.10 16.95 7.78
C PHE A 376 11.49 16.43 8.09
N TYR A 377 12.53 17.00 7.46
CA TYR A 377 13.90 16.63 7.75
C TYR A 377 14.27 16.87 9.22
N LEU A 378 14.02 18.06 9.74
CA LEU A 378 14.37 18.42 11.12
C LEU A 378 13.58 17.59 12.14
N VAL A 379 12.27 17.46 11.96
CA VAL A 379 11.40 16.69 12.88
C VAL A 379 11.81 15.22 12.90
N PHE A 380 12.00 14.60 11.73
CA PHE A 380 12.41 13.20 11.63
C PHE A 380 13.81 12.98 12.19
N TYR A 381 14.78 13.81 11.80
CA TYR A 381 16.15 13.68 12.28
C TYR A 381 16.23 13.83 13.80
N PHE A 382 15.56 14.85 14.35
CA PHE A 382 15.49 15.06 15.80
C PHE A 382 14.81 13.88 16.51
N ALA A 383 13.62 13.46 16.04
CA ALA A 383 12.89 12.36 16.66
C ALA A 383 13.70 11.06 16.64
N ILE A 384 14.28 10.71 15.48
CA ILE A 384 15.06 9.47 15.31
C ILE A 384 16.29 9.47 16.21
N THR A 385 17.02 10.59 16.26
CA THR A 385 18.29 10.67 17.03
C THR A 385 18.04 10.83 18.51
N LYS A 386 17.12 11.70 18.92
CA LYS A 386 16.81 11.98 20.32
C LYS A 386 16.19 10.80 21.05
N PHE A 387 15.24 10.10 20.40
CA PHE A 387 14.51 8.99 21.00
C PHE A 387 15.04 7.62 20.56
N ASN A 388 16.16 7.59 19.82
CA ASN A 388 16.75 6.36 19.28
C ASN A 388 15.75 5.45 18.57
N LEU A 389 14.90 6.04 17.72
CA LEU A 389 13.81 5.33 17.08
C LEU A 389 14.34 4.36 16.00
N LYS A 390 13.63 3.24 15.83
CA LYS A 390 13.91 2.25 14.78
C LYS A 390 13.34 2.72 13.45
N THR A 391 14.19 2.87 12.48
CA THR A 391 13.86 3.24 11.09
C THR A 391 14.72 2.40 10.16
N PRO A 392 14.44 2.37 8.84
CA PRO A 392 15.28 1.64 7.90
C PRO A 392 16.76 1.96 8.07
N GLY A 393 17.59 0.95 8.19
CA GLY A 393 19.02 1.09 8.47
C GLY A 393 19.40 1.36 9.94
N ARG A 394 18.43 1.33 10.88
CA ARG A 394 18.63 1.44 12.34
C ARG A 394 17.98 0.32 13.14
N GLU A 395 17.65 -0.78 12.51
CA GLU A 395 17.18 -1.96 13.21
C GLU A 395 18.34 -2.57 14.03
N ASP A 396 18.06 -3.09 15.23
CA ASP A 396 19.09 -3.62 16.14
C ASP A 396 19.93 -4.74 15.48
N GLU A 397 19.32 -5.42 14.53
CA GLU A 397 19.94 -6.50 13.75
C GLU A 397 20.84 -6.02 12.61
N GLU A 398 20.78 -4.74 12.22
CA GLU A 398 21.56 -4.17 11.10
C GLU A 398 22.89 -3.54 11.53
N ALA A 399 23.12 -3.38 12.83
CA ALA A 399 24.42 -2.90 13.32
C ALA A 399 25.56 -3.88 12.97
N ASP A 400 25.25 -5.18 12.95
CA ASP A 400 26.18 -6.25 12.53
C ASP A 400 26.40 -6.29 10.99
N PHE A 401 25.51 -5.63 10.21
CA PHE A 401 25.58 -5.58 8.76
C PHE A 401 26.79 -4.81 8.23
N ALA A 402 27.12 -3.70 8.83
CA ALA A 402 28.19 -2.83 8.33
C ALA A 402 29.56 -3.54 8.38
N GLU A 403 29.69 -4.53 9.29
CA GLU A 403 30.87 -5.36 9.43
C GLU A 403 30.82 -6.60 8.54
N ALA A 404 29.63 -7.18 8.36
CA ALA A 404 29.41 -8.37 7.55
C ALA A 404 29.41 -8.07 6.03
N ASP A 405 28.89 -6.92 5.58
CA ASP A 405 28.88 -6.52 4.14
C ASP A 405 30.30 -6.25 3.60
N LYS A 406 31.26 -5.97 4.48
CA LYS A 406 32.69 -5.91 4.10
C LYS A 406 33.30 -7.29 3.82
N ASN A 407 32.68 -8.35 4.33
CA ASN A 407 33.16 -9.72 4.23
C ASN A 407 32.33 -10.58 3.24
N ALA A 408 31.22 -10.07 2.72
CA ALA A 408 30.39 -10.79 1.76
C ALA A 408 31.01 -10.76 0.37
N THR A 409 31.84 -11.72 0.06
CA THR A 409 32.26 -12.04 -1.31
C THR A 409 31.22 -12.95 -1.96
N LEU A 410 30.03 -12.43 -2.28
CA LEU A 410 29.15 -13.04 -3.29
C LEU A 410 29.78 -12.83 -4.68
N ALA A 411 30.99 -13.36 -4.86
CA ALA A 411 31.79 -13.21 -6.07
C ALA A 411 31.17 -13.93 -7.27
N ASN A 412 30.28 -14.92 -7.03
CA ASN A 412 29.57 -15.66 -8.05
C ASN A 412 28.07 -15.48 -7.89
N ASN A 413 27.36 -15.12 -8.97
CA ASN A 413 25.90 -15.07 -9.02
C ASN A 413 25.25 -16.49 -9.07
N ASP A 414 25.90 -17.50 -8.51
CA ASP A 414 25.37 -18.85 -8.40
C ASP A 414 24.49 -18.98 -7.13
N PHE A 415 23.27 -18.51 -7.25
CA PHE A 415 22.31 -18.53 -6.14
C PHE A 415 21.89 -19.95 -5.78
N THR A 416 21.96 -20.89 -6.71
CA THR A 416 21.66 -22.31 -6.50
C THR A 416 22.69 -22.94 -5.58
N ALA A 417 23.98 -22.71 -5.82
CA ALA A 417 25.06 -23.21 -4.96
C ALA A 417 24.99 -22.59 -3.54
N ILE A 418 24.68 -21.30 -3.45
CA ILE A 418 24.52 -20.61 -2.16
C ILE A 418 23.33 -21.20 -1.39
N ALA A 419 22.18 -21.39 -2.04
CA ALA A 419 20.99 -21.98 -1.43
C ALA A 419 21.25 -23.40 -0.93
N ALA A 420 21.92 -24.23 -1.72
CA ALA A 420 22.31 -25.59 -1.34
C ALA A 420 23.24 -25.62 -0.13
N ALA A 421 24.26 -24.77 -0.10
CA ALA A 421 25.22 -24.71 1.02
C ALA A 421 24.55 -24.16 2.32
N VAL A 422 23.64 -23.19 2.20
CA VAL A 422 22.83 -22.72 3.33
C VAL A 422 21.94 -23.83 3.84
N LEU A 423 21.22 -24.53 2.97
CA LEU A 423 20.34 -25.65 3.33
C LEU A 423 21.07 -26.78 4.03
N GLU A 424 22.24 -27.14 3.52
CA GLU A 424 23.10 -28.15 4.13
C GLU A 424 23.61 -27.68 5.51
N GLY A 425 23.96 -26.41 5.65
CA GLY A 425 24.37 -25.82 6.93
C GLY A 425 23.25 -25.70 7.95
N LEU A 426 21.99 -25.71 7.53
CA LEU A 426 20.81 -25.74 8.40
C LEU A 426 20.47 -27.15 8.92
N GLY A 427 21.19 -28.19 8.49
CA GLY A 427 20.91 -29.58 8.81
C GLY A 427 20.07 -30.32 7.77
N GLY A 428 20.00 -29.76 6.54
CA GLY A 428 19.23 -30.33 5.42
C GLY A 428 17.75 -29.91 5.41
N LYS A 429 17.05 -30.30 4.34
CA LYS A 429 15.65 -29.92 4.11
C LYS A 429 14.69 -30.45 5.19
N GLU A 430 14.97 -31.62 5.75
CA GLU A 430 14.14 -32.23 6.79
C GLU A 430 14.11 -31.43 8.09
N ASN A 431 15.17 -30.62 8.35
CA ASN A 431 15.26 -29.77 9.52
C ASN A 431 14.58 -28.39 9.31
N VAL A 432 14.30 -27.98 8.09
CA VAL A 432 13.61 -26.71 7.81
C VAL A 432 12.12 -26.87 8.07
N ALA A 433 11.56 -26.07 8.97
CA ALA A 433 10.13 -26.03 9.28
C ALA A 433 9.41 -24.94 8.46
N SER A 434 10.07 -23.78 8.28
CA SER A 434 9.55 -22.71 7.41
C SER A 434 10.70 -21.88 6.84
N LEU A 435 10.49 -21.36 5.64
CA LEU A 435 11.39 -20.43 4.94
C LEU A 435 10.61 -19.18 4.59
N ASP A 436 11.09 -18.03 5.02
CA ASP A 436 10.64 -16.70 4.61
C ASP A 436 11.89 -15.81 4.40
N ASN A 437 11.71 -14.63 3.83
CA ASN A 437 12.78 -13.66 3.69
C ASN A 437 12.27 -12.24 3.93
N CYS A 438 13.15 -11.37 4.38
CA CYS A 438 12.98 -9.92 4.26
C CYS A 438 13.84 -9.40 3.12
N ILE A 439 13.99 -8.10 2.99
CA ILE A 439 14.74 -7.47 1.88
C ILE A 439 16.21 -7.91 1.81
N THR A 440 16.77 -8.40 2.92
CA THR A 440 18.20 -8.69 3.03
C THR A 440 18.54 -10.04 3.68
N ARG A 441 17.56 -10.76 4.25
CA ARG A 441 17.81 -11.98 5.04
C ARG A 441 16.82 -13.08 4.73
N LEU A 442 17.30 -14.32 4.72
CA LEU A 442 16.44 -15.48 4.89
C LEU A 442 16.01 -15.55 6.37
N ARG A 443 14.75 -15.80 6.61
CA ARG A 443 14.16 -16.07 7.92
C ARG A 443 13.68 -17.51 7.95
N ILE A 444 14.38 -18.35 8.69
CA ILE A 444 14.19 -19.79 8.65
C ILE A 444 13.79 -20.25 10.05
N GLU A 445 12.74 -21.04 10.15
CA GLU A 445 12.46 -21.83 11.34
C GLU A 445 12.96 -23.25 11.12
N VAL A 446 13.76 -23.76 12.03
CA VAL A 446 14.26 -25.13 12.02
C VAL A 446 13.57 -25.95 13.11
N LYS A 447 13.45 -27.26 12.89
CA LYS A 447 12.88 -28.20 13.88
C LYS A 447 13.83 -28.40 15.05
N ASP A 448 15.13 -28.50 14.75
CA ASP A 448 16.20 -28.71 15.72
C ASP A 448 17.37 -27.77 15.46
N GLY A 449 17.53 -26.75 16.31
CA GLY A 449 18.59 -25.74 16.20
C GLY A 449 19.99 -26.30 16.51
N THR A 450 20.12 -27.48 17.09
CA THR A 450 21.43 -28.12 17.40
C THR A 450 22.10 -28.62 16.13
N GLN A 451 21.35 -28.94 15.08
CA GLN A 451 21.86 -29.41 13.80
C GLN A 451 22.42 -28.27 12.92
N VAL A 452 22.20 -27.02 13.31
CA VAL A 452 22.61 -25.85 12.51
C VAL A 452 24.10 -25.58 12.68
N ASN A 453 24.84 -25.68 11.56
CA ASN A 453 26.25 -25.40 11.46
C ASN A 453 26.51 -24.02 10.83
N GLU A 454 26.68 -22.99 11.67
CA GLU A 454 26.90 -21.62 11.21
C GLU A 454 28.19 -21.45 10.40
N LYS A 455 29.24 -22.21 10.70
CA LYS A 455 30.50 -22.14 9.94
C LYS A 455 30.29 -22.55 8.51
N LYS A 456 29.45 -23.59 8.28
CA LYS A 456 29.12 -24.08 6.95
C LYS A 456 28.25 -23.08 6.20
N ILE A 457 27.28 -22.46 6.85
CA ILE A 457 26.46 -21.40 6.27
C ILE A 457 27.33 -20.20 5.88
N LYS A 458 28.23 -19.77 6.75
CA LYS A 458 29.15 -18.65 6.47
C LYS A 458 30.11 -18.96 5.32
N ALA A 459 30.53 -20.23 5.15
CA ALA A 459 31.37 -20.65 4.03
C ALA A 459 30.68 -20.51 2.66
N ALA A 460 29.35 -20.42 2.61
CA ALA A 460 28.61 -20.10 1.37
C ALA A 460 28.79 -18.65 0.89
N GLY A 461 29.60 -17.84 1.56
CA GLY A 461 29.83 -16.43 1.20
C GLY A 461 28.72 -15.49 1.67
N VAL A 462 27.84 -15.92 2.59
CA VAL A 462 26.81 -15.08 3.16
C VAL A 462 27.40 -14.08 4.15
N ALA A 463 26.76 -12.92 4.29
CA ALA A 463 27.25 -11.83 5.12
C ALA A 463 27.24 -12.15 6.64
N GLY A 464 26.35 -13.05 7.09
CA GLY A 464 26.30 -13.48 8.49
C GLY A 464 25.14 -14.42 8.79
N VAL A 465 25.17 -14.99 10.00
CA VAL A 465 24.11 -15.86 10.53
C VAL A 465 23.76 -15.36 11.93
N MET A 466 22.48 -15.25 12.23
CA MET A 466 21.94 -14.86 13.54
C MET A 466 20.95 -15.89 14.06
N ARG A 467 20.89 -16.07 15.37
CA ARG A 467 19.93 -16.94 16.06
C ARG A 467 19.06 -16.13 17.03
N PRO A 468 17.93 -15.59 16.58
CA PRO A 468 17.01 -14.89 17.47
C PRO A 468 16.39 -15.79 18.55
N SER A 469 16.30 -17.11 18.28
CA SER A 469 15.91 -18.15 19.24
C SER A 469 16.60 -19.47 18.93
N GLN A 470 16.34 -20.51 19.71
CA GLN A 470 16.91 -21.83 19.47
C GLN A 470 16.49 -22.44 18.12
N THR A 471 15.32 -22.11 17.63
CA THR A 471 14.76 -22.64 16.37
C THR A 471 14.68 -21.61 15.25
N ALA A 472 14.83 -20.31 15.54
CA ALA A 472 14.78 -19.26 14.52
C ALA A 472 16.20 -18.89 14.08
N ILE A 473 16.47 -19.07 12.78
CA ILE A 473 17.76 -18.77 12.16
C ILE A 473 17.55 -17.68 11.11
N GLN A 474 18.42 -16.68 11.11
CA GLN A 474 18.45 -15.66 10.08
C GLN A 474 19.79 -15.70 9.35
N VAL A 475 19.75 -15.84 8.03
CA VAL A 475 20.95 -15.83 7.17
C VAL A 475 20.97 -14.54 6.37
N ILE A 476 22.02 -13.77 6.56
CA ILE A 476 22.18 -12.44 5.97
C ILE A 476 22.80 -12.58 4.58
N ILE A 477 22.02 -12.27 3.54
CA ILE A 477 22.42 -12.41 2.12
C ILE A 477 22.67 -11.02 1.47
N GLY A 478 21.92 -9.99 1.90
CA GLY A 478 21.89 -8.68 1.25
C GLY A 478 20.76 -8.57 0.23
N THR A 479 20.86 -7.59 -0.67
CA THR A 479 19.79 -7.25 -1.65
C THR A 479 19.42 -8.37 -2.62
N LYS A 480 20.25 -9.40 -2.74
CA LYS A 480 20.03 -10.59 -3.58
C LYS A 480 19.29 -11.73 -2.88
N VAL A 481 18.79 -11.51 -1.67
CA VAL A 481 18.17 -12.53 -0.81
C VAL A 481 17.00 -13.24 -1.50
N GLN A 482 16.20 -12.53 -2.30
CA GLN A 482 15.06 -13.11 -2.99
C GLN A 482 15.49 -14.25 -3.93
N PHE A 483 16.55 -14.06 -4.70
CA PHE A 483 17.07 -15.11 -5.62
C PHE A 483 17.51 -16.35 -4.85
N VAL A 484 18.16 -16.18 -3.71
CA VAL A 484 18.59 -17.32 -2.86
C VAL A 484 17.38 -18.00 -2.21
N ALA A 485 16.39 -17.23 -1.76
CA ALA A 485 15.14 -17.76 -1.20
C ALA A 485 14.36 -18.58 -2.22
N ASP A 486 14.25 -18.10 -3.46
CA ASP A 486 13.56 -18.79 -4.55
C ASP A 486 14.25 -20.12 -4.92
N GLU A 487 15.59 -20.13 -4.99
CA GLU A 487 16.33 -21.36 -5.23
C GLU A 487 16.21 -22.35 -4.06
N MET A 488 16.28 -21.84 -2.82
CA MET A 488 16.14 -22.67 -1.63
C MET A 488 14.73 -23.28 -1.52
N ALA A 489 13.69 -22.51 -1.90
CA ALA A 489 12.31 -23.00 -1.93
C ALA A 489 12.08 -24.14 -2.93
N LYS A 490 12.85 -24.18 -4.04
CA LYS A 490 12.81 -25.28 -5.01
C LYS A 490 13.43 -26.59 -4.46
N MET A 491 14.30 -26.47 -3.45
CA MET A 491 15.03 -27.60 -2.86
C MET A 491 14.29 -28.21 -1.65
N LEU A 492 13.36 -27.46 -1.03
CA LEU A 492 12.54 -27.89 0.11
C LEU A 492 11.34 -28.72 -0.36
#